data_56ab37de8c7f692a050070453b1a7ecc
#
_entry.id   56ab37de8c7f692a050070453b1a7ecc
#
_cell.length_a   1.000
_cell.length_b   1.000
_cell.length_c   1.000
_cell.angle_alpha   90.00
_cell.angle_beta   90.00
_cell.angle_gamma   90.00
#
_symmetry.space_group_name_H-M   'P 1'
#
loop_
_entity.id
_entity.type
_entity.pdbx_description
1 polymer ?
#
loop_
_entity_poly.entity_id
_entity_poly.type
_entity_poly.pdbx_seq_one_letter_code
_entity_poly.pdbx_strand_id
1 'polypeptide(L)'
;MENRKVFLNKHTNLLELEEHMYPLVDVDTPNVFRNLFHYDEIPKIAFNDRIVPHNMPDEIWITDTTFRDGQQSRAPYTTEQIVSIYEYLHRLGGPKGKVRQSEFFLYSKKDRDAVYRCLEKGYEFPEITSWIRASKKDFELVKEIGLKETGILVSCSDYHIFYKLKMTRKEALEHYLTVVRECMETGVRPRCHLEDITRSDIYGFVIPFCMELMKLMDEYKIPVKIRVCDTMGYGVNFPGAVIPRSIPGIIYGLMTHAGVPSELIEFHGHNDFYKAVNNSTVSYTHLTLPTTERV
;
A
#
# COMPACT_ATOMS: atom_id res chain seq x y z
N MET A 1 -22.55 21.87 -31.11
CA MET A 1 -21.08 22.03 -30.89
C MET A 1 -20.45 22.28 -32.23
N GLU A 2 -19.91 23.47 -32.49
CA GLU A 2 -19.15 23.73 -33.69
C GLU A 2 -17.92 22.83 -33.73
N ASN A 3 -17.67 22.21 -34.88
CA ASN A 3 -16.49 21.38 -35.11
C ASN A 3 -15.25 22.27 -35.14
N ARG A 4 -14.55 22.42 -34.04
CA ARG A 4 -13.26 23.11 -33.99
C ARG A 4 -12.24 22.32 -34.75
N LYS A 5 -11.41 23.01 -35.51
CA LYS A 5 -10.31 22.39 -36.25
C LYS A 5 -9.09 22.23 -35.35
N VAL A 6 -8.49 21.07 -35.41
CA VAL A 6 -7.17 20.82 -34.82
C VAL A 6 -6.12 21.10 -35.89
N PHE A 7 -5.10 21.86 -35.57
CA PHE A 7 -3.99 22.14 -36.48
C PHE A 7 -2.64 21.89 -35.80
N LEU A 8 -1.64 21.59 -36.61
CA LEU A 8 -0.27 21.48 -36.14
C LEU A 8 0.37 22.87 -36.11
N ASN A 9 0.69 23.40 -34.96
CA ASN A 9 1.49 24.59 -34.86
C ASN A 9 2.96 24.25 -35.19
N LYS A 10 3.45 24.76 -36.31
CA LYS A 10 4.80 24.47 -36.80
C LYS A 10 5.91 25.11 -35.95
N HIS A 11 5.62 26.12 -35.15
CA HIS A 11 6.62 26.76 -34.27
C HIS A 11 6.81 25.96 -32.96
N THR A 12 5.72 25.46 -32.38
CA THR A 12 5.77 24.68 -31.13
C THR A 12 5.83 23.19 -31.35
N ASN A 13 5.56 22.72 -32.60
CA ASN A 13 5.39 21.33 -32.98
C ASN A 13 4.31 20.59 -32.14
N LEU A 14 3.30 21.32 -31.70
CA LEU A 14 2.16 20.81 -30.93
C LEU A 14 0.89 20.84 -31.79
N LEU A 15 -0.01 19.89 -31.50
CA LEU A 15 -1.40 19.96 -31.98
C LEU A 15 -2.16 20.93 -31.09
N GLU A 16 -2.71 21.96 -31.71
CA GLU A 16 -3.46 23.01 -31.08
C GLU A 16 -4.89 23.07 -31.62
N LEU A 17 -5.82 23.55 -30.83
CA LEU A 17 -7.18 23.84 -31.25
C LEU A 17 -7.26 25.26 -31.79
N GLU A 18 -8.09 25.46 -32.80
CA GLU A 18 -8.43 26.79 -33.28
C GLU A 18 -8.95 27.68 -32.16
N GLU A 19 -8.49 28.95 -32.09
CA GLU A 19 -8.97 29.91 -31.11
C GLU A 19 -10.49 29.99 -31.10
N HIS A 20 -11.05 30.01 -29.92
CA HIS A 20 -12.49 30.11 -29.70
C HIS A 20 -12.82 31.17 -28.66
N MET A 21 -13.65 32.12 -29.06
CA MET A 21 -14.23 33.08 -28.13
C MET A 21 -15.40 32.41 -27.41
N TYR A 22 -15.30 32.33 -26.09
CA TYR A 22 -16.38 31.82 -25.24
C TYR A 22 -17.26 32.98 -24.81
N PRO A 23 -18.48 33.15 -25.36
CA PRO A 23 -19.38 34.20 -24.93
C PRO A 23 -19.85 33.93 -23.49
N LEU A 24 -20.09 35.02 -22.74
CA LEU A 24 -20.80 34.89 -21.49
C LEU A 24 -22.21 34.35 -21.78
N VAL A 25 -22.57 33.28 -21.08
CA VAL A 25 -23.93 32.72 -21.09
C VAL A 25 -24.60 33.11 -19.79
N ASP A 26 -25.58 33.99 -19.91
CA ASP A 26 -26.41 34.39 -18.76
C ASP A 26 -27.49 33.35 -18.50
N VAL A 27 -27.85 33.17 -17.23
CA VAL A 27 -28.86 32.18 -16.80
C VAL A 27 -29.77 32.79 -15.75
N ASP A 28 -31.07 32.44 -15.85
CA ASP A 28 -32.08 32.92 -14.91
C ASP A 28 -31.99 32.28 -13.51
N THR A 29 -31.37 31.12 -13.43
CA THR A 29 -31.20 30.39 -12.18
C THR A 29 -29.75 29.87 -12.05
N PRO A 30 -29.16 29.89 -10.83
CA PRO A 30 -27.81 29.46 -10.63
C PRO A 30 -27.64 27.96 -10.90
N ASN A 31 -26.64 27.58 -11.69
CA ASN A 31 -26.28 26.21 -11.88
C ASN A 31 -25.33 25.76 -10.75
N VAL A 32 -25.87 25.08 -9.79
CA VAL A 32 -25.12 24.58 -8.61
C VAL A 32 -24.63 23.14 -8.78
N PHE A 33 -24.85 22.51 -9.93
CA PHE A 33 -24.40 21.16 -10.27
C PHE A 33 -24.73 20.09 -9.19
N ARG A 34 -25.89 20.22 -8.54
CA ARG A 34 -26.31 19.30 -7.47
C ARG A 34 -26.35 17.84 -7.90
N ASN A 35 -26.62 17.59 -9.17
CA ASN A 35 -26.60 16.27 -9.78
C ASN A 35 -25.19 15.67 -9.97
N LEU A 36 -24.14 16.53 -9.96
CA LEU A 36 -22.75 16.12 -10.04
C LEU A 36 -22.07 16.17 -8.67
N PHE A 37 -22.41 17.18 -7.87
CA PHE A 37 -21.82 17.40 -6.55
C PHE A 37 -22.91 17.27 -5.47
N HIS A 38 -22.91 16.13 -4.80
CA HIS A 38 -23.79 15.89 -3.66
C HIS A 38 -23.16 16.52 -2.42
N TYR A 39 -23.79 17.56 -1.86
CA TYR A 39 -23.25 18.29 -0.71
C TYR A 39 -23.48 17.56 0.63
N ASP A 40 -24.37 16.61 0.63
CA ASP A 40 -24.81 15.78 1.76
C ASP A 40 -24.29 14.33 1.69
N GLU A 41 -23.58 13.98 0.61
CA GLU A 41 -22.97 12.67 0.42
C GLU A 41 -21.48 12.82 0.10
N ILE A 42 -20.70 11.80 0.41
CA ILE A 42 -19.31 11.68 -0.04
C ILE A 42 -19.30 11.55 -1.56
N PRO A 43 -18.51 12.35 -2.30
CA PRO A 43 -18.45 12.28 -3.75
C PRO A 43 -18.08 10.88 -4.23
N LYS A 44 -18.85 10.33 -5.14
CA LYS A 44 -18.56 9.03 -5.76
C LYS A 44 -17.39 9.17 -6.75
N ILE A 45 -16.52 8.19 -6.77
CA ILE A 45 -15.37 8.15 -7.67
C ILE A 45 -15.68 7.22 -8.84
N ALA A 46 -15.53 7.73 -10.06
CA ALA A 46 -15.58 6.90 -11.26
C ALA A 46 -14.21 6.27 -11.51
N PHE A 47 -14.20 4.97 -11.75
CA PHE A 47 -13.00 4.21 -12.11
C PHE A 47 -13.34 3.23 -13.24
N ASN A 48 -12.56 3.25 -14.32
CA ASN A 48 -12.84 2.45 -15.53
C ASN A 48 -14.31 2.58 -15.99
N ASP A 49 -14.79 3.82 -16.10
CA ASP A 49 -16.17 4.16 -16.48
C ASP A 49 -17.26 3.64 -15.53
N ARG A 50 -16.89 3.17 -14.35
CA ARG A 50 -17.81 2.72 -13.31
C ARG A 50 -17.71 3.63 -12.08
N ILE A 51 -18.85 3.88 -11.46
CA ILE A 51 -18.89 4.56 -10.17
C ILE A 51 -18.56 3.52 -9.10
N VAL A 52 -17.45 3.73 -8.40
CA VAL A 52 -17.05 2.92 -7.26
C VAL A 52 -17.64 3.55 -5.99
N PRO A 53 -18.56 2.89 -5.28
CA PRO A 53 -19.08 3.41 -4.03
C PRO A 53 -17.93 3.50 -3.00
N HIS A 54 -17.95 4.56 -2.22
CA HIS A 54 -17.10 4.66 -1.05
C HIS A 54 -17.65 3.71 0.03
N ASN A 55 -16.85 2.78 0.42
CA ASN A 55 -17.18 1.84 1.48
C ASN A 55 -16.14 1.97 2.58
N MET A 56 -16.43 2.86 3.54
CA MET A 56 -15.52 3.10 4.66
C MET A 56 -15.63 1.92 5.62
N PRO A 57 -14.51 1.32 6.05
CA PRO A 57 -14.55 0.29 7.07
C PRO A 57 -14.98 0.89 8.42
N ASP A 58 -15.59 0.08 9.25
CA ASP A 58 -16.04 0.47 10.60
C ASP A 58 -14.87 0.92 11.49
N GLU A 59 -13.69 0.36 11.25
CA GLU A 59 -12.48 0.66 12.03
C GLU A 59 -11.28 0.96 11.14
N ILE A 60 -10.55 2.01 11.49
CA ILE A 60 -9.22 2.32 10.94
C ILE A 60 -8.18 1.64 11.81
N TRP A 61 -7.27 0.88 11.18
CA TRP A 61 -6.11 0.29 11.84
C TRP A 61 -4.83 0.91 11.31
N ILE A 62 -3.92 1.18 12.22
CA ILE A 62 -2.64 1.80 11.92
C ILE A 62 -1.53 0.81 12.25
N THR A 63 -0.59 0.62 11.32
CA THR A 63 0.69 -0.02 11.59
C THR A 63 1.74 1.06 11.76
N ASP A 64 2.36 1.10 12.92
CA ASP A 64 3.50 1.97 13.20
C ASP A 64 4.78 1.40 12.58
N THR A 65 5.58 2.25 11.93
CA THR A 65 6.88 1.88 11.34
C THR A 65 8.04 2.71 11.90
N THR A 66 7.84 3.35 13.04
CA THR A 66 8.85 4.21 13.68
C THR A 66 10.16 3.49 13.95
N PHE A 67 10.09 2.22 14.39
CA PHE A 67 11.28 1.43 14.75
C PHE A 67 11.92 0.70 13.57
N ARG A 68 11.34 0.82 12.40
CA ARG A 68 11.89 0.30 11.15
C ARG A 68 12.19 1.46 10.19
N ASP A 69 11.19 1.99 9.52
CA ASP A 69 11.35 3.01 8.49
C ASP A 69 11.77 4.36 9.09
N GLY A 70 11.16 4.75 10.19
CA GLY A 70 11.48 5.98 10.90
C GLY A 70 12.93 6.07 11.40
N GLN A 71 13.60 4.94 11.65
CA GLN A 71 15.01 4.93 12.04
C GLN A 71 15.99 5.14 10.87
N GLN A 72 15.52 5.05 9.62
CA GLN A 72 16.39 5.22 8.45
C GLN A 72 16.74 6.70 8.18
N SER A 73 15.90 7.62 8.63
CA SER A 73 16.06 9.06 8.41
C SER A 73 16.77 9.82 9.55
N ARG A 74 17.21 9.12 10.60
CA ARG A 74 17.77 9.72 11.80
C ARG A 74 18.78 8.79 12.50
N ALA A 75 19.47 9.29 13.52
CA ALA A 75 20.25 8.44 14.41
C ALA A 75 19.35 7.39 15.06
N PRO A 76 19.74 6.10 15.11
CA PRO A 76 18.95 5.03 15.70
C PRO A 76 18.59 5.33 17.16
N TYR A 77 17.37 4.98 17.56
CA TYR A 77 16.93 5.08 18.95
C TYR A 77 17.73 4.13 19.84
N THR A 78 17.89 4.50 21.11
CA THR A 78 18.36 3.56 22.13
C THR A 78 17.26 2.55 22.46
N THR A 79 17.63 1.44 23.09
CA THR A 79 16.65 0.43 23.56
C THR A 79 15.61 1.05 24.49
N GLU A 80 16.01 1.94 25.42
CA GLU A 80 15.12 2.64 26.34
C GLU A 80 14.13 3.54 25.62
N GLN A 81 14.59 4.28 24.61
CA GLN A 81 13.73 5.13 23.77
C GLN A 81 12.70 4.28 23.01
N ILE A 82 13.12 3.16 22.42
CA ILE A 82 12.22 2.24 21.69
C ILE A 82 11.12 1.74 22.65
N VAL A 83 11.48 1.25 23.82
CA VAL A 83 10.53 0.73 24.80
C VAL A 83 9.56 1.82 25.26
N SER A 84 10.06 3.03 25.52
CA SER A 84 9.21 4.17 25.93
C SER A 84 8.23 4.58 24.83
N ILE A 85 8.70 4.66 23.56
CA ILE A 85 7.84 5.01 22.42
C ILE A 85 6.79 3.90 22.20
N TYR A 86 7.18 2.63 22.32
CA TYR A 86 6.25 1.51 22.19
C TYR A 86 5.12 1.57 23.23
N GLU A 87 5.45 1.94 24.46
CA GLU A 87 4.48 2.15 25.52
C GLU A 87 3.53 3.34 25.21
N TYR A 88 4.04 4.42 24.64
CA TYR A 88 3.19 5.52 24.13
C TYR A 88 2.29 5.10 22.99
N LEU A 89 2.78 4.27 22.05
CA LEU A 89 1.96 3.73 20.96
C LEU A 89 0.83 2.84 21.49
N HIS A 90 1.09 2.03 22.50
CA HIS A 90 0.04 1.26 23.20
C HIS A 90 -1.03 2.18 23.78
N ARG A 91 -0.61 3.21 24.52
CA ARG A 91 -1.55 4.20 25.12
C ARG A 91 -2.30 4.98 24.05
N LEU A 92 -1.64 5.40 22.98
CA LEU A 92 -2.24 6.12 21.85
C LEU A 92 -3.28 5.25 21.13
N GLY A 93 -3.02 3.97 20.96
CA GLY A 93 -3.93 3.01 20.35
C GLY A 93 -5.23 2.82 21.15
N GLY A 94 -5.18 3.09 22.44
CA GLY A 94 -6.31 2.97 23.34
C GLY A 94 -6.81 1.53 23.52
N PRO A 95 -7.94 1.31 24.20
CA PRO A 95 -8.41 -0.02 24.59
C PRO A 95 -8.83 -0.90 23.39
N LYS A 96 -9.12 -0.29 22.25
CA LYS A 96 -9.45 -1.02 21.01
C LYS A 96 -8.23 -1.30 20.11
N GLY A 97 -7.04 -0.87 20.52
CA GLY A 97 -5.81 -1.06 19.74
C GLY A 97 -5.86 -0.46 18.33
N LYS A 98 -6.18 0.84 18.21
CA LYS A 98 -6.18 1.53 16.90
C LYS A 98 -4.80 1.50 16.23
N VAL A 99 -3.72 1.61 17.02
CA VAL A 99 -2.37 1.23 16.59
C VAL A 99 -2.29 -0.29 16.72
N ARG A 100 -2.56 -0.98 15.60
CA ARG A 100 -2.74 -2.44 15.58
C ARG A 100 -1.42 -3.18 15.63
N GLN A 101 -0.40 -2.68 14.95
CA GLN A 101 0.90 -3.31 14.84
C GLN A 101 2.02 -2.28 14.93
N SER A 102 3.20 -2.70 15.36
CA SER A 102 4.44 -1.92 15.29
C SER A 102 5.55 -2.78 14.70
N GLU A 103 6.25 -2.23 13.69
CA GLU A 103 7.22 -2.93 12.86
C GLU A 103 8.65 -2.59 13.28
N PHE A 104 9.46 -3.62 13.50
CA PHE A 104 10.82 -3.51 14.01
C PHE A 104 11.86 -4.06 13.04
N PHE A 105 13.08 -3.48 13.08
CA PHE A 105 14.26 -4.18 12.62
C PHE A 105 14.76 -5.21 13.63
N LEU A 106 15.41 -6.28 13.12
CA LEU A 106 15.98 -7.36 13.94
C LEU A 106 17.49 -7.54 13.75
N TYR A 107 18.13 -6.72 12.93
CA TYR A 107 19.48 -6.95 12.46
C TYR A 107 20.55 -6.72 13.52
N SER A 108 20.39 -5.73 14.38
CA SER A 108 21.35 -5.44 15.44
C SER A 108 20.95 -6.10 16.77
N LYS A 109 21.94 -6.37 17.62
CA LYS A 109 21.67 -6.83 19.00
C LYS A 109 20.75 -5.86 19.75
N LYS A 110 21.01 -4.56 19.59
CA LYS A 110 20.20 -3.49 20.22
C LYS A 110 18.73 -3.59 19.83
N ASP A 111 18.44 -3.83 18.52
CA ASP A 111 17.06 -3.90 18.04
C ASP A 111 16.36 -5.15 18.61
N ARG A 112 17.05 -6.29 18.64
CA ARG A 112 16.49 -7.52 19.26
C ARG A 112 16.27 -7.35 20.76
N ASP A 113 17.21 -6.76 21.48
CA ASP A 113 17.06 -6.47 22.92
C ASP A 113 15.84 -5.57 23.18
N ALA A 114 15.61 -4.59 22.31
CA ALA A 114 14.42 -3.74 22.38
C ALA A 114 13.13 -4.52 22.12
N VAL A 115 13.12 -5.40 21.11
CA VAL A 115 11.96 -6.27 20.82
C VAL A 115 11.64 -7.17 22.02
N TYR A 116 12.62 -7.85 22.62
CA TYR A 116 12.39 -8.68 23.80
C TYR A 116 11.79 -7.87 24.96
N ARG A 117 12.32 -6.69 25.26
CA ARG A 117 11.78 -5.82 26.32
C ARG A 117 10.38 -5.29 26.01
N CYS A 118 10.04 -5.08 24.74
CA CYS A 118 8.68 -4.71 24.34
C CYS A 118 7.72 -5.90 24.48
N LEU A 119 8.16 -7.12 24.14
CA LEU A 119 7.38 -8.35 24.31
C LEU A 119 7.07 -8.64 25.80
N GLU A 120 8.03 -8.37 26.69
CA GLU A 120 7.85 -8.50 28.16
C GLU A 120 6.75 -7.61 28.73
N LYS A 121 6.33 -6.54 28.03
CA LYS A 121 5.20 -5.70 28.43
C LYS A 121 3.86 -6.44 28.35
N GLY A 122 3.76 -7.50 27.55
CA GLY A 122 2.56 -8.33 27.43
C GLY A 122 1.35 -7.61 26.81
N TYR A 123 1.56 -6.53 26.06
CA TYR A 123 0.47 -5.83 25.40
C TYR A 123 -0.10 -6.63 24.22
N GLU A 124 -1.43 -6.70 24.13
CA GLU A 124 -2.08 -7.26 22.96
C GLU A 124 -1.84 -6.37 21.72
N PHE A 125 -1.93 -5.05 21.90
CA PHE A 125 -1.69 -4.05 20.88
C PHE A 125 -0.75 -2.94 21.35
N PRO A 126 0.14 -2.45 20.44
CA PRO A 126 0.41 -2.96 19.08
C PRO A 126 1.04 -4.36 19.12
N GLU A 127 0.59 -5.26 18.22
CA GLU A 127 1.30 -6.52 17.99
C GLU A 127 2.69 -6.20 17.40
N ILE A 128 3.72 -6.82 17.95
CA ILE A 128 5.09 -6.63 17.44
C ILE A 128 5.29 -7.47 16.20
N THR A 129 5.66 -6.81 15.11
CA THR A 129 6.03 -7.45 13.86
C THR A 129 7.44 -7.04 13.46
N SER A 130 8.04 -7.76 12.52
CA SER A 130 9.35 -7.42 12.00
C SER A 130 9.32 -7.11 10.52
N TRP A 131 10.46 -6.63 10.03
CA TRP A 131 10.72 -6.46 8.62
C TRP A 131 12.05 -7.11 8.26
N ILE A 132 12.01 -7.94 7.21
CA ILE A 132 13.17 -8.63 6.68
C ILE A 132 13.26 -8.49 5.16
N ARG A 133 14.46 -8.65 4.61
CA ARG A 133 14.61 -8.91 3.17
C ARG A 133 14.06 -10.30 2.85
N ALA A 134 13.68 -10.52 1.61
CA ALA A 134 13.28 -11.85 1.14
C ALA A 134 14.51 -12.80 1.14
N SER A 135 14.87 -13.27 2.32
CA SER A 135 16.05 -14.11 2.57
C SER A 135 15.77 -15.08 3.70
N LYS A 136 16.04 -16.37 3.47
CA LYS A 136 15.95 -17.42 4.48
C LYS A 136 16.79 -17.10 5.71
N LYS A 137 18.01 -16.56 5.50
CA LYS A 137 18.89 -16.16 6.60
C LYS A 137 18.28 -15.08 7.48
N ASP A 138 17.60 -14.10 6.88
CA ASP A 138 16.97 -13.03 7.64
C ASP A 138 15.72 -13.58 8.38
N PHE A 139 15.03 -14.56 7.79
CA PHE A 139 13.87 -15.20 8.42
C PHE A 139 14.24 -16.00 9.69
N GLU A 140 15.46 -16.54 9.80
CA GLU A 140 15.92 -17.18 11.03
C GLU A 140 15.81 -16.26 12.26
N LEU A 141 16.05 -14.95 12.09
CA LEU A 141 15.90 -13.97 13.18
C LEU A 141 14.45 -13.85 13.67
N VAL A 142 13.50 -14.01 12.78
CA VAL A 142 12.06 -13.99 13.11
C VAL A 142 11.68 -15.20 13.94
N LYS A 143 12.17 -16.37 13.52
CA LYS A 143 11.95 -17.65 14.24
C LYS A 143 12.59 -17.64 15.61
N GLU A 144 13.83 -17.15 15.72
CA GLU A 144 14.56 -17.04 17.00
C GLU A 144 13.79 -16.24 18.05
N ILE A 145 13.17 -15.13 17.64
CA ILE A 145 12.40 -14.26 18.53
C ILE A 145 10.99 -14.82 18.80
N GLY A 146 10.47 -15.66 17.91
CA GLY A 146 9.13 -16.23 18.02
C GLY A 146 8.00 -15.27 17.63
N LEU A 147 8.26 -14.36 16.67
CA LEU A 147 7.23 -13.44 16.17
C LEU A 147 6.18 -14.18 15.32
N LYS A 148 4.93 -13.72 15.43
CA LYS A 148 3.80 -14.33 14.73
C LYS A 148 3.59 -13.82 13.30
N GLU A 149 4.18 -12.67 12.96
CA GLU A 149 4.06 -12.02 11.65
C GLU A 149 5.37 -11.32 11.30
N THR A 150 5.73 -11.33 10.03
CA THR A 150 6.89 -10.58 9.50
C THR A 150 6.59 -9.93 8.16
N GLY A 151 7.06 -8.70 8.00
CA GLY A 151 7.16 -8.04 6.70
C GLY A 151 8.31 -8.62 5.90
N ILE A 152 8.05 -8.95 4.63
CA ILE A 152 9.03 -9.46 3.67
C ILE A 152 9.16 -8.45 2.54
N LEU A 153 10.36 -7.92 2.32
CA LEU A 153 10.61 -6.98 1.23
C LEU A 153 10.54 -7.70 -0.12
N VAL A 154 9.57 -7.31 -0.93
CA VAL A 154 9.35 -7.79 -2.28
C VAL A 154 9.51 -6.63 -3.24
N SER A 155 10.68 -6.51 -3.86
CA SER A 155 10.90 -5.47 -4.88
C SER A 155 10.15 -5.83 -6.15
N CYS A 156 9.20 -5.01 -6.58
CA CYS A 156 8.31 -5.35 -7.69
C CYS A 156 8.51 -4.49 -8.96
N SER A 157 9.34 -3.44 -8.90
CA SER A 157 9.69 -2.70 -10.11
C SER A 157 10.85 -3.33 -10.89
N ASP A 158 10.84 -3.21 -12.20
CA ASP A 158 11.95 -3.66 -13.04
C ASP A 158 13.27 -2.96 -12.69
N TYR A 159 13.22 -1.71 -12.19
CA TYR A 159 14.39 -1.03 -11.66
C TYR A 159 15.08 -1.84 -10.56
N HIS A 160 14.32 -2.41 -9.65
CA HIS A 160 14.88 -3.21 -8.57
C HIS A 160 15.17 -4.64 -9.01
N ILE A 161 14.28 -5.29 -9.75
CA ILE A 161 14.44 -6.68 -10.18
C ILE A 161 15.70 -6.82 -11.05
N PHE A 162 15.82 -6.02 -12.12
CA PHE A 162 16.93 -6.15 -13.06
C PHE A 162 18.22 -5.47 -12.59
N TYR A 163 18.14 -4.27 -12.03
CA TYR A 163 19.35 -3.48 -11.73
C TYR A 163 19.88 -3.67 -10.30
N LYS A 164 19.00 -3.89 -9.31
CA LYS A 164 19.38 -4.11 -7.91
C LYS A 164 19.61 -5.59 -7.62
N LEU A 165 18.66 -6.45 -7.97
CA LEU A 165 18.70 -7.88 -7.65
C LEU A 165 19.41 -8.71 -8.72
N LYS A 166 19.56 -8.21 -9.93
CA LYS A 166 20.15 -8.91 -11.08
C LYS A 166 19.41 -10.21 -11.43
N MET A 167 18.09 -10.17 -11.37
CA MET A 167 17.18 -11.28 -11.64
C MET A 167 16.25 -10.95 -12.80
N THR A 168 15.72 -11.98 -13.44
CA THR A 168 14.52 -11.89 -14.26
C THR A 168 13.27 -11.81 -13.36
N ARG A 169 12.13 -11.38 -13.90
CA ARG A 169 10.85 -11.37 -13.16
C ARG A 169 10.47 -12.77 -12.65
N LYS A 170 10.73 -13.82 -13.44
CA LYS A 170 10.44 -15.20 -13.04
C LYS A 170 11.32 -15.65 -11.87
N GLU A 171 12.62 -15.39 -11.94
CA GLU A 171 13.55 -15.71 -10.83
C GLU A 171 13.18 -14.94 -9.56
N ALA A 172 12.83 -13.67 -9.67
CA ALA A 172 12.40 -12.87 -8.52
C ALA A 172 11.11 -13.42 -7.89
N LEU A 173 10.11 -13.77 -8.72
CA LEU A 173 8.86 -14.36 -8.26
C LEU A 173 9.11 -15.67 -7.50
N GLU A 174 9.87 -16.61 -8.08
CA GLU A 174 10.18 -17.89 -7.46
C GLU A 174 10.98 -17.72 -6.15
N HIS A 175 11.92 -16.79 -6.15
CA HIS A 175 12.69 -16.43 -4.96
C HIS A 175 11.79 -15.95 -3.81
N TYR A 176 10.90 -15.01 -4.08
CA TYR A 176 9.98 -14.48 -3.07
C TYR A 176 9.02 -15.54 -2.55
N LEU A 177 8.41 -16.32 -3.43
CA LEU A 177 7.51 -17.40 -3.03
C LEU A 177 8.20 -18.47 -2.16
N THR A 178 9.48 -18.72 -2.38
CA THR A 178 10.26 -19.66 -1.55
C THR A 178 10.34 -19.16 -0.10
N VAL A 179 10.59 -17.89 0.13
CA VAL A 179 10.65 -17.31 1.49
C VAL A 179 9.26 -17.25 2.13
N VAL A 180 8.23 -16.93 1.35
CA VAL A 180 6.84 -16.91 1.84
C VAL A 180 6.40 -18.30 2.29
N ARG A 181 6.68 -19.35 1.51
CA ARG A 181 6.39 -20.75 1.90
C ARG A 181 7.07 -21.11 3.22
N GLU A 182 8.36 -20.79 3.36
CA GLU A 182 9.09 -21.08 4.59
C GLU A 182 8.47 -20.38 5.82
N CYS A 183 7.99 -19.13 5.67
CA CYS A 183 7.23 -18.46 6.73
C CYS A 183 5.98 -19.27 7.10
N MET A 184 5.19 -19.67 6.11
CA MET A 184 3.94 -20.40 6.33
C MET A 184 4.16 -21.79 6.93
N GLU A 185 5.19 -22.51 6.49
CA GLU A 185 5.57 -23.83 7.05
C GLU A 185 5.89 -23.76 8.54
N THR A 186 6.33 -22.62 9.03
CA THR A 186 6.61 -22.39 10.45
C THR A 186 5.44 -21.74 11.22
N GLY A 187 4.31 -21.50 10.56
CA GLY A 187 3.13 -20.86 11.15
C GLY A 187 3.23 -19.34 11.30
N VAL A 188 4.27 -18.70 10.74
CA VAL A 188 4.42 -17.24 10.74
C VAL A 188 3.60 -16.63 9.60
N ARG A 189 2.82 -15.58 9.89
CA ARG A 189 2.07 -14.86 8.86
C ARG A 189 2.99 -13.97 8.04
N PRO A 190 3.09 -14.16 6.71
CA PRO A 190 3.85 -13.27 5.85
C PRO A 190 3.06 -12.01 5.50
N ARG A 191 3.74 -10.86 5.51
CA ARG A 191 3.26 -9.60 4.97
C ARG A 191 4.20 -9.15 3.86
N CYS A 192 3.77 -9.29 2.60
CA CYS A 192 4.58 -8.94 1.45
C CYS A 192 4.54 -7.43 1.19
N HIS A 193 5.69 -6.77 1.33
CA HIS A 193 5.87 -5.35 1.04
C HIS A 193 6.22 -5.19 -0.43
N LEU A 194 5.26 -4.76 -1.25
CA LEU A 194 5.45 -4.52 -2.69
C LEU A 194 6.25 -3.22 -2.91
N GLU A 195 7.57 -3.31 -2.73
CA GLU A 195 8.48 -2.16 -2.85
C GLU A 195 8.44 -1.58 -4.26
N ASP A 196 8.29 -0.25 -4.34
CA ASP A 196 8.32 0.53 -5.58
C ASP A 196 7.16 0.24 -6.55
N ILE A 197 5.97 -0.02 -5.98
CA ILE A 197 4.80 -0.41 -6.76
C ILE A 197 4.37 0.64 -7.77
N THR A 198 4.57 1.93 -7.46
CA THR A 198 4.19 3.05 -8.35
C THR A 198 5.10 3.23 -9.57
N ARG A 199 6.11 2.35 -9.75
CA ARG A 199 6.92 2.22 -10.96
C ARG A 199 6.93 0.80 -11.53
N SER A 200 6.04 -0.06 -11.04
CA SER A 200 6.00 -1.48 -11.38
C SER A 200 5.04 -1.77 -12.52
N ASP A 201 5.26 -2.88 -13.22
CA ASP A 201 4.30 -3.45 -14.13
C ASP A 201 3.21 -4.19 -13.35
N ILE A 202 2.09 -3.52 -13.13
CA ILE A 202 1.00 -4.04 -12.31
C ILE A 202 0.41 -5.32 -12.92
N TYR A 203 0.12 -5.31 -14.22
CA TYR A 203 -0.53 -6.45 -14.87
C TYR A 203 0.45 -7.56 -15.26
N GLY A 204 1.70 -7.21 -15.59
CA GLY A 204 2.71 -8.18 -16.02
C GLY A 204 3.53 -8.81 -14.88
N PHE A 205 3.50 -8.25 -13.66
CA PHE A 205 4.25 -8.80 -12.53
C PHE A 205 3.47 -8.79 -11.22
N VAL A 206 2.93 -7.64 -10.81
CA VAL A 206 2.35 -7.50 -9.45
C VAL A 206 1.12 -8.38 -9.27
N ILE A 207 0.16 -8.30 -10.19
CA ILE A 207 -1.07 -9.11 -10.13
C ILE A 207 -0.75 -10.61 -10.23
N PRO A 208 0.05 -11.11 -11.21
CA PRO A 208 0.46 -12.50 -11.23
C PRO A 208 1.13 -12.99 -9.95
N PHE A 209 2.01 -12.18 -9.35
CA PHE A 209 2.65 -12.52 -8.09
C PHE A 209 1.62 -12.61 -6.94
N CYS A 210 0.70 -11.65 -6.83
CA CYS A 210 -0.34 -11.69 -5.80
C CYS A 210 -1.30 -12.89 -5.99
N MET A 211 -1.60 -13.29 -7.23
CA MET A 211 -2.37 -14.52 -7.49
C MET A 211 -1.68 -15.77 -6.94
N GLU A 212 -0.36 -15.87 -7.09
CA GLU A 212 0.40 -16.98 -6.49
C GLU A 212 0.39 -16.92 -4.96
N LEU A 213 0.45 -15.72 -4.36
CA LEU A 213 0.31 -15.56 -2.91
C LEU A 213 -1.08 -16.01 -2.42
N MET A 214 -2.14 -15.72 -3.16
CA MET A 214 -3.50 -16.17 -2.79
C MET A 214 -3.62 -17.70 -2.88
N LYS A 215 -2.98 -18.35 -3.85
CA LYS A 215 -2.91 -19.82 -3.90
C LYS A 215 -2.20 -20.40 -2.67
N LEU A 216 -1.07 -19.80 -2.27
CA LEU A 216 -0.38 -20.22 -1.05
C LEU A 216 -1.24 -20.02 0.19
N MET A 217 -1.95 -18.89 0.28
CA MET A 217 -2.90 -18.63 1.37
C MET A 217 -3.96 -19.72 1.46
N ASP A 218 -4.50 -20.15 0.32
CA ASP A 218 -5.50 -21.22 0.25
C ASP A 218 -4.90 -22.59 0.60
N GLU A 219 -3.66 -22.86 0.21
CA GLU A 219 -2.96 -24.11 0.50
C GLU A 219 -2.63 -24.25 2.00
N TYR A 220 -1.99 -23.25 2.58
CA TYR A 220 -1.51 -23.27 3.97
C TYR A 220 -2.56 -22.87 5.01
N LYS A 221 -3.68 -22.24 4.60
CA LYS A 221 -4.70 -21.65 5.48
C LYS A 221 -4.14 -20.59 6.44
N ILE A 222 -3.08 -19.90 6.00
CA ILE A 222 -2.44 -18.80 6.72
C ILE A 222 -2.62 -17.53 5.91
N PRO A 223 -3.17 -16.44 6.48
CA PRO A 223 -3.38 -15.20 5.74
C PRO A 223 -2.05 -14.56 5.31
N VAL A 224 -2.04 -14.07 4.07
CA VAL A 224 -0.93 -13.29 3.50
C VAL A 224 -1.38 -11.84 3.36
N LYS A 225 -0.75 -10.93 4.10
CA LYS A 225 -1.00 -9.50 3.93
C LYS A 225 -0.19 -8.93 2.77
N ILE A 226 -0.78 -8.01 2.05
CA ILE A 226 -0.17 -7.29 0.93
C ILE A 226 -0.03 -5.83 1.32
N ARG A 227 1.20 -5.34 1.42
CA ARG A 227 1.47 -3.92 1.65
C ARG A 227 1.85 -3.23 0.35
N VAL A 228 1.00 -2.31 -0.07
CA VAL A 228 1.22 -1.44 -1.24
C VAL A 228 2.18 -0.32 -0.82
N CYS A 229 3.42 -0.36 -1.32
CA CYS A 229 4.46 0.60 -0.94
C CYS A 229 4.69 1.63 -2.05
N ASP A 230 4.20 2.85 -1.87
CA ASP A 230 4.53 4.00 -2.71
C ASP A 230 5.91 4.56 -2.30
N THR A 231 6.95 3.78 -2.61
CA THR A 231 8.32 3.98 -2.14
C THR A 231 8.92 5.33 -2.56
N MET A 232 8.52 5.84 -3.72
CA MET A 232 9.01 7.10 -4.25
C MET A 232 8.01 8.26 -4.07
N GLY A 233 6.85 8.02 -3.46
CA GLY A 233 5.81 9.03 -3.31
C GLY A 233 5.19 9.49 -4.64
N TYR A 234 5.27 8.65 -5.68
CA TYR A 234 4.79 9.00 -7.02
C TYR A 234 3.29 8.76 -7.22
N GLY A 235 2.66 8.04 -6.31
CA GLY A 235 1.25 7.75 -6.35
C GLY A 235 0.39 9.01 -6.39
N VAL A 236 -0.76 8.89 -7.01
CA VAL A 236 -1.79 9.93 -7.04
C VAL A 236 -3.15 9.36 -6.65
N ASN A 237 -3.99 10.21 -6.12
CA ASN A 237 -5.24 9.82 -5.48
C ASN A 237 -6.45 9.79 -6.43
N PHE A 238 -6.30 10.16 -7.69
CA PHE A 238 -7.43 10.17 -8.61
C PHE A 238 -7.45 8.92 -9.51
N PRO A 239 -8.64 8.34 -9.71
CA PRO A 239 -8.81 7.05 -10.38
C PRO A 239 -8.44 7.08 -11.87
N GLY A 240 -8.63 8.21 -12.54
CA GLY A 240 -8.29 8.37 -13.96
C GLY A 240 -6.80 8.47 -14.28
N ALA A 241 -5.93 8.42 -13.27
CA ALA A 241 -4.50 8.40 -13.51
C ALA A 241 -4.05 7.06 -14.13
N VAL A 242 -3.06 7.14 -14.99
CA VAL A 242 -2.48 5.95 -15.62
C VAL A 242 -1.83 5.02 -14.58
N ILE A 243 -2.07 3.73 -14.69
CA ILE A 243 -1.38 2.69 -13.93
C ILE A 243 0.11 2.68 -14.33
N PRO A 244 1.07 2.67 -13.39
CA PRO A 244 0.91 2.34 -11.96
C PRO A 244 0.82 3.57 -11.03
N ARG A 245 0.37 4.74 -11.48
CA ARG A 245 0.32 5.95 -10.65
C ARG A 245 -0.95 6.07 -9.82
N SER A 246 -2.08 5.55 -10.30
CA SER A 246 -3.34 5.58 -9.58
C SER A 246 -3.33 4.63 -8.37
N ILE A 247 -3.34 5.18 -7.16
CA ILE A 247 -3.48 4.36 -5.94
C ILE A 247 -4.83 3.62 -5.92
N PRO A 248 -5.98 4.29 -6.20
CA PRO A 248 -7.25 3.57 -6.31
C PRO A 248 -7.22 2.45 -7.36
N GLY A 249 -6.56 2.70 -8.50
CA GLY A 249 -6.45 1.72 -9.57
C GLY A 249 -5.61 0.50 -9.20
N ILE A 250 -4.52 0.69 -8.47
CA ILE A 250 -3.70 -0.42 -7.95
C ILE A 250 -4.53 -1.28 -6.99
N ILE A 251 -5.21 -0.66 -6.03
CA ILE A 251 -6.04 -1.38 -5.05
C ILE A 251 -7.16 -2.14 -5.74
N TYR A 252 -7.88 -1.48 -6.66
CA TYR A 252 -8.90 -2.14 -7.46
C TYR A 252 -8.33 -3.36 -8.22
N GLY A 253 -7.17 -3.22 -8.84
CA GLY A 253 -6.50 -4.32 -9.54
C GLY A 253 -6.15 -5.49 -8.63
N LEU A 254 -5.61 -5.23 -7.45
CA LEU A 254 -5.28 -6.27 -6.46
C LEU A 254 -6.54 -7.03 -6.00
N MET A 255 -7.62 -6.31 -5.70
CA MET A 255 -8.86 -6.93 -5.24
C MET A 255 -9.58 -7.69 -6.37
N THR A 256 -9.73 -7.05 -7.53
CA THR A 256 -10.58 -7.58 -8.61
C THR A 256 -9.86 -8.63 -9.45
N HIS A 257 -8.58 -8.44 -9.76
CA HIS A 257 -7.83 -9.32 -10.66
C HIS A 257 -6.96 -10.34 -9.93
N ALA A 258 -6.39 -9.98 -8.78
CA ALA A 258 -5.60 -10.91 -7.99
C ALA A 258 -6.39 -11.61 -6.89
N GLY A 259 -7.62 -11.18 -6.60
CA GLY A 259 -8.48 -11.77 -5.58
C GLY A 259 -8.02 -11.52 -4.14
N VAL A 260 -7.22 -10.46 -3.92
CA VAL A 260 -6.73 -10.15 -2.57
C VAL A 260 -7.88 -9.60 -1.72
N PRO A 261 -8.21 -10.22 -0.57
CA PRO A 261 -9.19 -9.68 0.36
C PRO A 261 -8.85 -8.27 0.84
N SER A 262 -9.81 -7.39 0.92
CA SER A 262 -9.60 -5.98 1.29
C SER A 262 -8.92 -5.81 2.65
N GLU A 263 -9.31 -6.63 3.62
CA GLU A 263 -8.78 -6.63 4.99
C GLU A 263 -7.31 -7.10 5.09
N LEU A 264 -6.76 -7.66 4.01
CA LEU A 264 -5.37 -8.07 3.92
C LEU A 264 -4.50 -7.07 3.16
N ILE A 265 -5.06 -5.96 2.67
CA ILE A 265 -4.32 -4.92 1.99
C ILE A 265 -3.96 -3.80 2.97
N GLU A 266 -2.70 -3.42 2.99
CA GLU A 266 -2.18 -2.26 3.70
C GLU A 266 -1.58 -1.26 2.72
N PHE A 267 -1.62 0.02 3.03
CA PHE A 267 -0.94 1.06 2.25
C PHE A 267 0.20 1.68 3.07
N HIS A 268 1.34 1.86 2.42
CA HIS A 268 2.51 2.52 2.97
C HIS A 268 3.01 3.59 1.99
N GLY A 269 2.78 4.86 2.31
CA GLY A 269 3.13 5.99 1.45
C GLY A 269 4.31 6.78 1.98
N HIS A 270 5.31 7.02 1.12
CA HIS A 270 6.37 7.99 1.39
C HIS A 270 5.91 9.41 1.06
N ASN A 271 6.47 10.39 1.73
CA ASN A 271 6.00 11.78 1.68
C ASN A 271 6.91 12.73 0.89
N ASP A 272 7.72 12.21 -0.01
CA ASP A 272 8.67 12.98 -0.82
C ASP A 272 8.00 14.11 -1.62
N PHE A 273 6.74 13.90 -2.03
CA PHE A 273 5.93 14.87 -2.74
C PHE A 273 4.70 15.36 -1.94
N TYR A 274 4.73 15.23 -0.61
CA TYR A 274 3.66 15.68 0.29
C TYR A 274 2.28 15.03 0.03
N LYS A 275 2.27 13.81 -0.53
CA LYS A 275 1.04 13.10 -0.89
C LYS A 275 0.72 11.90 0.00
N ALA A 276 1.61 11.51 0.92
CA ALA A 276 1.44 10.30 1.71
C ALA A 276 0.11 10.26 2.46
N VAL A 277 -0.27 11.33 3.16
CA VAL A 277 -1.53 11.39 3.91
C VAL A 277 -2.73 11.28 2.98
N ASN A 278 -2.73 12.03 1.86
CA ASN A 278 -3.82 12.01 0.90
C ASN A 278 -3.97 10.62 0.24
N ASN A 279 -2.85 10.04 -0.20
CA ASN A 279 -2.85 8.69 -0.80
C ASN A 279 -3.26 7.62 0.21
N SER A 280 -2.88 7.75 1.48
CA SER A 280 -3.32 6.84 2.55
C SER A 280 -4.83 6.91 2.76
N THR A 281 -5.41 8.13 2.79
CA THR A 281 -6.85 8.33 2.94
C THR A 281 -7.62 7.70 1.79
N VAL A 282 -7.16 7.91 0.55
CA VAL A 282 -7.81 7.37 -0.65
C VAL A 282 -7.68 5.86 -0.72
N SER A 283 -6.50 5.30 -0.42
CA SER A 283 -6.30 3.84 -0.40
C SER A 283 -7.28 3.18 0.56
N TYR A 284 -7.39 3.73 1.76
CA TYR A 284 -8.30 3.27 2.78
C TYR A 284 -9.77 3.31 2.35
N THR A 285 -10.19 4.37 1.67
CA THR A 285 -11.56 4.54 1.14
C THR A 285 -11.93 3.46 0.11
N HIS A 286 -10.94 2.90 -0.61
CA HIS A 286 -11.14 1.90 -1.65
C HIS A 286 -10.89 0.46 -1.21
N LEU A 287 -10.33 0.23 -0.02
CA LEU A 287 -10.06 -1.12 0.51
C LEU A 287 -11.33 -1.93 0.81
N THR A 288 -12.46 -1.28 0.97
CA THR A 288 -13.71 -1.93 1.38
C THR A 288 -14.74 -1.95 0.26
N LEU A 289 -14.41 -2.57 -0.86
CA LEU A 289 -15.44 -2.89 -1.86
C LEU A 289 -16.28 -4.04 -1.34
N PRO A 290 -17.65 -3.94 -1.34
CA PRO A 290 -18.48 -5.07 -1.00
C PRO A 290 -18.27 -6.18 -2.02
N THR A 291 -17.97 -7.37 -1.55
CA THR A 291 -17.86 -8.60 -2.36
C THR A 291 -19.23 -9.14 -2.78
N THR A 292 -20.29 -8.36 -2.70
CA THR A 292 -21.65 -8.75 -3.01
C THR A 292 -22.19 -8.02 -4.22
N GLU A 293 -21.62 -8.30 -5.38
CA GLU A 293 -22.39 -8.37 -6.63
C GLU A 293 -21.62 -9.26 -7.59
N ARG A 294 -21.87 -10.56 -7.48
CA ARG A 294 -21.70 -11.48 -8.59
C ARG A 294 -22.93 -11.31 -9.47
N VAL A 295 -22.77 -10.68 -10.60
CA VAL A 295 -23.65 -10.85 -11.75
C VAL A 295 -22.85 -11.49 -12.86
#